data_a5f28af4623920bd8a5655b3f2e81ef3
#
_entry.id   a5f28af4623920bd8a5655b3f2e81ef3
#
_cell.length_a   1.000
_cell.length_b   1.000
_cell.length_c   1.000
_cell.angle_alpha   90.00
_cell.angle_beta   90.00
_cell.angle_gamma   90.00
#
_symmetry.space_group_name_H-M   'P 1'
#
loop_
_entity.id
_entity.type
_entity.pdbx_description
1 polymer ?
#
loop_
_entity_poly.entity_id
_entity_poly.type
_entity_poly.pdbx_seq_one_letter_code
_entity_poly.pdbx_strand_id
1 'polypeptide(L)'
;MALKFGLALLALSTVIVGSASADEPTIHEDEVKASFVYNFAKFVEWPTDKINGYINLCILGDSPLGFSALKAIDGRSAQDKQLVTKLLAKSDELTGCHIAFIAVSEHNKLAQLLKAAHQQHVLTISDMEGFAEAGGAIGLMKTDNKIRFEINLLAAKDAGLVINSRLLNLAQIVYDERNRPISNVLSK
;
A
#
# COMPACT_ATOMS: atom_id res chain seq x y z
N MET A 1 2.50 16.29 -89.49
CA MET A 1 2.02 15.06 -88.87
C MET A 1 2.77 15.01 -87.53
N ALA A 2 2.19 15.54 -86.45
CA ALA A 2 2.86 15.72 -85.12
C ALA A 2 2.11 14.83 -84.11
N LEU A 3 2.79 13.83 -83.57
CA LEU A 3 2.29 12.90 -82.59
C LEU A 3 2.56 13.45 -81.22
N LYS A 4 1.51 13.82 -80.45
CA LYS A 4 1.64 14.30 -79.08
C LYS A 4 1.57 13.07 -78.15
N PHE A 5 2.71 12.78 -77.45
CA PHE A 5 2.74 11.85 -76.35
C PHE A 5 2.28 12.58 -75.07
N GLY A 6 1.14 12.13 -74.53
CA GLY A 6 0.68 12.58 -73.22
C GLY A 6 1.34 11.74 -72.12
N LEU A 7 2.06 12.37 -71.24
CA LEU A 7 2.66 11.78 -70.03
C LEU A 7 1.62 11.80 -68.90
N ALA A 8 1.05 10.65 -68.53
CA ALA A 8 0.17 10.52 -67.39
C ALA A 8 1.04 10.40 -66.10
N LEU A 9 0.96 11.41 -65.23
CA LEU A 9 1.61 11.38 -63.91
C LEU A 9 0.68 10.62 -62.91
N LEU A 10 1.07 9.42 -62.54
CA LEU A 10 0.42 8.69 -61.43
C LEU A 10 0.95 9.24 -60.11
N ALA A 11 0.10 9.97 -59.36
CA ALA A 11 0.39 10.40 -58.03
C ALA A 11 0.17 9.20 -57.06
N LEU A 12 1.24 8.64 -56.54
CA LEU A 12 1.24 7.60 -55.50
C LEU A 12 1.01 8.26 -54.14
N SER A 13 -0.23 8.19 -53.65
CA SER A 13 -0.57 8.67 -52.29
C SER A 13 -0.12 7.65 -51.26
N THR A 14 0.98 7.91 -50.57
CA THR A 14 1.42 7.15 -49.39
C THR A 14 0.55 7.50 -48.18
N VAL A 15 -0.31 6.56 -47.79
CA VAL A 15 -1.05 6.62 -46.52
C VAL A 15 -0.08 6.27 -45.40
N ILE A 16 0.30 7.27 -44.59
CA ILE A 16 1.04 7.06 -43.35
C ILE A 16 0.04 6.53 -42.31
N VAL A 17 0.04 5.23 -42.07
CA VAL A 17 -0.67 4.62 -40.95
C VAL A 17 0.14 4.97 -39.70
N GLY A 18 -0.27 5.98 -38.98
CA GLY A 18 0.26 6.30 -37.66
C GLY A 18 -0.08 5.16 -36.69
N SER A 19 0.92 4.40 -36.24
CA SER A 19 0.76 3.46 -35.14
C SER A 19 0.44 4.27 -33.89
N ALA A 20 -0.82 4.28 -33.48
CA ALA A 20 -1.20 4.70 -32.14
C ALA A 20 -0.65 3.65 -31.18
N SER A 21 0.46 3.96 -30.50
CA SER A 21 0.90 3.21 -29.33
C SER A 21 -0.22 3.36 -28.29
N ALA A 22 -0.99 2.33 -28.06
CA ALA A 22 -1.84 2.24 -26.90
C ALA A 22 -0.89 2.21 -25.69
N ASP A 23 -0.88 3.30 -24.90
CA ASP A 23 -0.23 3.33 -23.60
C ASP A 23 -0.90 2.23 -22.77
N GLU A 24 -0.21 1.11 -22.54
CA GLU A 24 -0.67 0.13 -21.57
C GLU A 24 -0.75 0.83 -20.21
N PRO A 25 -1.84 0.65 -19.44
CA PRO A 25 -1.97 1.30 -18.15
C PRO A 25 -0.86 0.78 -17.24
N THR A 26 0.17 1.59 -17.05
CA THR A 26 1.21 1.32 -16.06
C THR A 26 0.58 1.49 -14.68
N ILE A 27 0.34 0.36 -13.99
CA ILE A 27 -0.11 0.39 -12.61
C ILE A 27 1.03 1.03 -11.80
N HIS A 28 0.78 2.22 -11.27
CA HIS A 28 1.77 2.92 -10.45
C HIS A 28 2.03 2.15 -9.16
N GLU A 29 3.29 2.09 -8.73
CA GLU A 29 3.71 1.41 -7.49
C GLU A 29 2.86 1.83 -6.28
N ASP A 30 2.51 3.11 -6.21
CA ASP A 30 1.71 3.68 -5.13
C ASP A 30 0.27 3.13 -5.09
N GLU A 31 -0.33 2.86 -6.25
CA GLU A 31 -1.66 2.23 -6.33
C GLU A 31 -1.62 0.78 -5.84
N VAL A 32 -0.52 0.06 -6.15
CA VAL A 32 -0.31 -1.30 -5.64
C VAL A 32 -0.16 -1.27 -4.11
N LYS A 33 0.66 -0.38 -3.57
CA LYS A 33 0.83 -0.22 -2.11
C LYS A 33 -0.51 0.14 -1.44
N ALA A 34 -1.28 1.08 -2.00
CA ALA A 34 -2.60 1.44 -1.47
C ALA A 34 -3.57 0.25 -1.49
N SER A 35 -3.52 -0.59 -2.54
CA SER A 35 -4.31 -1.82 -2.63
C SER A 35 -3.92 -2.84 -1.55
N PHE A 36 -2.64 -2.94 -1.19
CA PHE A 36 -2.19 -3.75 -0.05
C PHE A 36 -2.75 -3.20 1.27
N VAL A 37 -2.66 -1.89 1.52
CA VAL A 37 -3.22 -1.26 2.72
C VAL A 37 -4.71 -1.54 2.85
N TYR A 38 -5.47 -1.44 1.75
CA TYR A 38 -6.88 -1.81 1.74
C TYR A 38 -7.10 -3.31 2.09
N ASN A 39 -6.28 -4.20 1.56
CA ASN A 39 -6.39 -5.62 1.87
C ASN A 39 -6.03 -5.92 3.34
N PHE A 40 -5.07 -5.21 3.92
CA PHE A 40 -4.77 -5.35 5.34
C PHE A 40 -5.99 -4.98 6.20
N ALA A 41 -6.72 -3.92 5.86
CA ALA A 41 -7.97 -3.57 6.52
C ALA A 41 -9.03 -4.68 6.49
N LYS A 42 -8.98 -5.60 5.52
CA LYS A 42 -9.92 -6.73 5.38
C LYS A 42 -9.53 -7.97 6.19
N PHE A 43 -8.24 -8.13 6.50
CA PHE A 43 -7.69 -9.36 7.07
C PHE A 43 -7.08 -9.18 8.47
N VAL A 44 -7.15 -7.98 9.03
CA VAL A 44 -6.77 -7.70 10.42
C VAL A 44 -8.04 -7.49 11.23
N GLU A 45 -8.11 -8.10 12.41
CA GLU A 45 -9.23 -7.97 13.33
C GLU A 45 -8.79 -7.11 14.53
N TRP A 46 -9.65 -6.18 14.91
CA TRP A 46 -9.48 -5.31 16.08
C TRP A 46 -10.34 -5.80 17.24
N PRO A 47 -10.02 -5.43 18.50
CA PRO A 47 -10.94 -5.65 19.62
C PRO A 47 -12.33 -5.09 19.30
N THR A 48 -13.38 -5.82 19.66
CA THR A 48 -14.78 -5.58 19.23
C THR A 48 -15.34 -4.22 19.66
N ASP A 49 -14.80 -3.63 20.73
CA ASP A 49 -15.20 -2.32 21.26
C ASP A 49 -14.52 -1.13 20.57
N LYS A 50 -13.56 -1.38 19.67
CA LYS A 50 -12.75 -0.32 19.07
C LYS A 50 -13.28 0.20 17.74
N ILE A 51 -14.05 -0.58 17.00
CA ILE A 51 -14.52 -0.19 15.67
C ILE A 51 -16.04 0.02 15.65
N ASN A 52 -16.45 1.26 15.48
CA ASN A 52 -17.86 1.67 15.36
C ASN A 52 -18.15 2.21 13.93
N GLY A 53 -18.55 1.31 13.02
CA GLY A 53 -19.04 1.67 11.69
C GLY A 53 -17.98 2.05 10.65
N TYR A 54 -16.80 2.55 11.07
CA TYR A 54 -15.73 3.01 10.18
C TYR A 54 -14.38 2.45 10.59
N ILE A 55 -13.52 2.21 9.59
CA ILE A 55 -12.09 1.94 9.80
C ILE A 55 -11.33 3.22 9.40
N ASN A 56 -10.79 3.93 10.37
CA ASN A 56 -10.03 5.16 10.12
C ASN A 56 -8.58 4.81 9.75
N LEU A 57 -8.18 5.13 8.53
CA LEU A 57 -6.80 5.11 8.04
C LEU A 57 -6.20 6.51 8.22
N CYS A 58 -5.26 6.64 9.13
CA CYS A 58 -4.52 7.87 9.37
C CYS A 58 -3.17 7.82 8.62
N ILE A 59 -2.81 8.92 7.97
CA ILE A 59 -1.55 9.07 7.26
C ILE A 59 -0.71 10.09 8.02
N LEU A 60 0.50 9.70 8.41
CA LEU A 60 1.43 10.50 9.19
C LEU A 60 2.66 10.83 8.34
N GLY A 61 2.96 12.12 8.27
CA GLY A 61 4.13 12.63 7.54
C GLY A 61 3.96 12.67 6.03
N ASP A 62 5.07 13.06 5.36
CA ASP A 62 5.15 13.15 3.91
C ASP A 62 5.65 11.81 3.34
N SER A 63 4.84 11.17 2.53
CA SER A 63 5.15 9.89 1.90
C SER A 63 5.21 10.02 0.37
N PRO A 64 6.21 9.39 -0.29
CA PRO A 64 6.17 9.19 -1.74
C PRO A 64 4.92 8.44 -2.22
N LEU A 65 4.41 7.50 -1.41
CA LEU A 65 3.13 6.84 -1.65
C LEU A 65 1.97 7.85 -1.81
N GLY A 66 2.15 9.01 -1.20
CA GLY A 66 1.27 10.16 -1.35
C GLY A 66 -0.11 9.97 -0.69
N PHE A 67 -0.63 11.09 -0.19
CA PHE A 67 -2.00 11.12 0.31
C PHE A 67 -3.01 10.73 -0.77
N SER A 68 -2.76 11.08 -2.04
CA SER A 68 -3.68 10.81 -3.16
C SER A 68 -3.93 9.33 -3.41
N ALA A 69 -2.88 8.47 -3.40
CA ALA A 69 -3.03 7.04 -3.62
C ALA A 69 -3.78 6.36 -2.46
N LEU A 70 -3.44 6.70 -1.22
CA LEU A 70 -4.18 6.22 -0.05
C LEU A 70 -5.59 6.80 0.03
N LYS A 71 -5.81 8.04 -0.44
CA LYS A 71 -7.15 8.63 -0.54
C LYS A 71 -8.03 7.93 -1.58
N ALA A 72 -7.46 7.31 -2.60
CA ALA A 72 -8.20 6.53 -3.61
C ALA A 72 -8.91 5.29 -3.04
N ILE A 73 -8.54 4.84 -1.84
CA ILE A 73 -9.23 3.75 -1.14
C ILE A 73 -10.25 4.23 -0.11
N ASP A 74 -10.44 5.54 0.05
CA ASP A 74 -11.45 6.13 0.91
C ASP A 74 -12.87 5.71 0.50
N GLY A 75 -13.75 5.49 1.46
CA GLY A 75 -15.12 5.04 1.22
C GLY A 75 -15.27 3.57 0.81
N ARG A 76 -14.18 2.83 0.54
CA ARG A 76 -14.26 1.40 0.22
C ARG A 76 -14.68 0.60 1.46
N SER A 77 -15.44 -0.47 1.24
CA SER A 77 -15.90 -1.34 2.33
C SER A 77 -14.87 -2.41 2.67
N ALA A 78 -14.56 -2.55 3.96
CA ALA A 78 -13.77 -3.63 4.54
C ALA A 78 -14.47 -4.14 5.81
N GLN A 79 -14.74 -5.45 5.91
CA GLN A 79 -15.42 -6.07 7.06
C GLN A 79 -16.76 -5.38 7.41
N ASP A 80 -17.59 -5.08 6.39
CA ASP A 80 -18.88 -4.38 6.51
C ASP A 80 -18.79 -2.95 7.09
N LYS A 81 -17.58 -2.36 7.11
CA LYS A 81 -17.29 -1.00 7.56
C LYS A 81 -16.68 -0.19 6.44
N GLN A 82 -16.91 1.12 6.43
CA GLN A 82 -16.30 2.01 5.45
C GLN A 82 -14.91 2.46 5.91
N LEU A 83 -13.95 2.42 5.00
CA LEU A 83 -12.63 3.00 5.22
C LEU A 83 -12.72 4.54 5.11
N VAL A 84 -12.17 5.24 6.09
CA VAL A 84 -12.09 6.70 6.11
C VAL A 84 -10.63 7.11 6.20
N THR A 85 -10.14 7.82 5.18
CA THR A 85 -8.74 8.25 5.09
C THR A 85 -8.55 9.67 5.59
N LYS A 86 -7.62 9.87 6.51
CA LYS A 86 -7.31 11.15 7.15
C LYS A 86 -5.81 11.43 7.10
N LEU A 87 -5.44 12.66 6.74
CA LEU A 87 -4.07 13.14 6.92
C LEU A 87 -3.97 13.77 8.32
N LEU A 88 -3.01 13.32 9.12
CA LEU A 88 -2.76 13.92 10.43
C LEU A 88 -1.76 15.07 10.34
N ALA A 89 -2.15 16.23 10.86
CA ALA A 89 -1.29 17.40 10.92
C ALA A 89 -0.15 17.25 11.94
N LYS A 90 -0.35 16.40 12.96
CA LYS A 90 0.63 16.09 13.99
C LYS A 90 0.75 14.59 14.17
N SER A 91 1.97 14.12 14.24
CA SER A 91 2.31 12.69 14.30
C SER A 91 1.98 12.00 15.63
N ASP A 92 1.65 12.76 16.66
CA ASP A 92 1.32 12.27 18.02
C ASP A 92 -0.18 12.06 18.28
N GLU A 93 -1.04 12.41 17.32
CA GLU A 93 -2.50 12.29 17.46
C GLU A 93 -3.06 11.02 16.80
N LEU A 94 -2.70 9.83 17.31
CA LEU A 94 -3.25 8.56 16.83
C LEU A 94 -4.66 8.24 17.35
N THR A 95 -5.22 9.11 18.17
CA THR A 95 -6.56 8.91 18.76
C THR A 95 -7.63 8.78 17.68
N GLY A 96 -8.36 7.67 17.75
CA GLY A 96 -9.41 7.35 16.78
C GLY A 96 -8.90 6.82 15.45
N CYS A 97 -7.61 6.56 15.29
CA CYS A 97 -7.06 5.80 14.18
C CYS A 97 -7.21 4.29 14.43
N HIS A 98 -7.50 3.53 13.39
CA HIS A 98 -7.45 2.06 13.41
C HIS A 98 -6.25 1.55 12.64
N ILE A 99 -5.87 2.25 11.59
CA ILE A 99 -4.67 2.02 10.79
C ILE A 99 -3.87 3.33 10.76
N ALA A 100 -2.57 3.24 10.97
CA ALA A 100 -1.63 4.35 10.81
C ALA A 100 -0.62 3.99 9.71
N PHE A 101 -0.66 4.71 8.60
CA PHE A 101 0.41 4.69 7.62
C PHE A 101 1.45 5.73 8.04
N ILE A 102 2.65 5.27 8.40
CA ILE A 102 3.74 6.09 8.92
C ILE A 102 4.76 6.30 7.80
N ALA A 103 4.87 7.53 7.29
CA ALA A 103 5.79 7.88 6.24
C ALA A 103 7.25 7.90 6.72
N VAL A 104 8.20 7.73 5.79
CA VAL A 104 9.65 7.75 6.09
C VAL A 104 10.09 9.06 6.74
N SER A 105 9.41 10.17 6.47
CA SER A 105 9.68 11.48 7.12
C SER A 105 9.51 11.46 8.64
N GLU A 106 8.75 10.50 9.18
CA GLU A 106 8.53 10.34 10.62
C GLU A 106 9.54 9.37 11.28
N HIS A 107 10.58 8.93 10.56
CA HIS A 107 11.58 7.96 11.05
C HIS A 107 12.15 8.34 12.43
N ASN A 108 12.47 9.61 12.64
CA ASN A 108 13.06 10.08 13.90
C ASN A 108 12.12 9.95 15.11
N LYS A 109 10.81 9.82 14.88
CA LYS A 109 9.78 9.65 15.92
C LYS A 109 9.22 8.22 15.97
N LEU A 110 9.76 7.31 15.17
CA LEU A 110 9.19 5.98 14.96
C LEU A 110 8.95 5.24 16.30
N ALA A 111 9.92 5.17 17.17
CA ALA A 111 9.78 4.47 18.47
C ALA A 111 8.62 5.05 19.33
N GLN A 112 8.47 6.37 19.34
CA GLN A 112 7.36 7.04 20.07
C GLN A 112 6.01 6.71 19.43
N LEU A 113 5.93 6.75 18.08
CA LEU A 113 4.72 6.45 17.33
C LEU A 113 4.28 4.99 17.51
N LEU A 114 5.21 4.05 17.44
CA LEU A 114 4.93 2.62 17.65
C LEU A 114 4.40 2.37 19.07
N LYS A 115 5.02 2.99 20.08
CA LYS A 115 4.53 2.89 21.45
C LYS A 115 3.11 3.44 21.62
N ALA A 116 2.81 4.59 21.02
CA ALA A 116 1.46 5.18 21.06
C ALA A 116 0.45 4.31 20.31
N ALA A 117 0.82 3.74 19.16
CA ALA A 117 -0.01 2.85 18.37
C ALA A 117 -0.40 1.58 19.12
N HIS A 118 0.56 0.94 19.82
CA HIS A 118 0.28 -0.25 20.64
C HIS A 118 -0.76 0.06 21.73
N GLN A 119 -0.63 1.19 22.42
CA GLN A 119 -1.55 1.59 23.49
C GLN A 119 -2.97 1.88 23.00
N GLN A 120 -3.12 2.21 21.71
CA GLN A 120 -4.40 2.62 21.11
C GLN A 120 -4.99 1.55 20.16
N HIS A 121 -4.39 0.36 20.09
CA HIS A 121 -4.82 -0.73 19.20
C HIS A 121 -4.78 -0.37 17.71
N VAL A 122 -3.75 0.38 17.29
CA VAL A 122 -3.58 0.86 15.92
C VAL A 122 -2.68 -0.09 15.14
N LEU A 123 -3.15 -0.55 13.97
CA LEU A 123 -2.33 -1.27 13.00
C LEU A 123 -1.34 -0.31 12.35
N THR A 124 -0.05 -0.49 12.58
CA THR A 124 0.98 0.33 11.95
C THR A 124 1.45 -0.27 10.64
N ILE A 125 1.54 0.57 9.61
CA ILE A 125 2.00 0.20 8.27
C ILE A 125 3.01 1.26 7.80
N SER A 126 4.07 0.84 7.13
CA SER A 126 5.03 1.75 6.50
C SER A 126 5.69 1.10 5.28
N ASP A 127 6.26 1.91 4.41
CA ASP A 127 7.19 1.50 3.37
C ASP A 127 8.66 1.86 3.70
N MET A 128 8.95 2.16 4.98
CA MET A 128 10.32 2.27 5.50
C MET A 128 11.00 0.90 5.49
N GLU A 129 12.26 0.87 5.05
CA GLU A 129 13.08 -0.33 5.14
C GLU A 129 13.26 -0.77 6.61
N GLY A 130 13.13 -2.08 6.88
CA GLY A 130 13.24 -2.65 8.22
C GLY A 130 12.14 -2.26 9.20
N PHE A 131 11.00 -1.74 8.72
CA PHE A 131 9.92 -1.26 9.59
C PHE A 131 9.35 -2.33 10.51
N ALA A 132 9.12 -3.53 10.01
CA ALA A 132 8.60 -4.62 10.83
C ALA A 132 9.64 -5.13 11.84
N GLU A 133 10.93 -5.19 11.46
CA GLU A 133 12.03 -5.52 12.37
C GLU A 133 12.16 -4.48 13.50
N ALA A 134 11.94 -3.20 13.18
CA ALA A 134 11.95 -2.10 14.16
C ALA A 134 10.73 -2.08 15.09
N GLY A 135 9.78 -3.04 14.95
CA GLY A 135 8.60 -3.16 15.80
C GLY A 135 7.31 -2.60 15.19
N GLY A 136 7.29 -2.22 13.92
CA GLY A 136 6.07 -1.93 13.18
C GLY A 136 5.30 -3.22 12.83
N ALA A 137 3.98 -3.15 12.66
CA ALA A 137 3.18 -4.35 12.43
C ALA A 137 3.31 -4.88 11.00
N ILE A 138 3.28 -4.02 9.98
CA ILE A 138 3.39 -4.42 8.56
C ILE A 138 4.33 -3.47 7.82
N GLY A 139 5.40 -4.03 7.22
CA GLY A 139 6.32 -3.32 6.33
C GLY A 139 6.03 -3.64 4.87
N LEU A 140 5.84 -2.61 4.03
CA LEU A 140 5.80 -2.76 2.58
C LEU A 140 7.22 -2.67 2.03
N MET A 141 7.58 -3.59 1.14
CA MET A 141 8.92 -3.64 0.57
C MET A 141 8.86 -3.87 -0.94
N LYS A 142 9.87 -3.43 -1.66
CA LYS A 142 10.03 -3.72 -3.08
C LYS A 142 11.14 -4.74 -3.27
N THR A 143 10.80 -5.92 -3.83
CA THR A 143 11.73 -7.00 -4.13
C THR A 143 11.47 -7.47 -5.55
N ASP A 144 12.52 -7.59 -6.38
CA ASP A 144 12.43 -8.04 -7.78
C ASP A 144 11.35 -7.27 -8.58
N ASN A 145 11.32 -5.96 -8.43
CA ASN A 145 10.33 -5.05 -9.03
C ASN A 145 8.86 -5.36 -8.69
N LYS A 146 8.62 -6.07 -7.59
CA LYS A 146 7.30 -6.41 -7.07
C LYS A 146 7.14 -5.87 -5.66
N ILE A 147 5.93 -5.39 -5.34
CA ILE A 147 5.62 -5.04 -3.96
C ILE A 147 5.33 -6.32 -3.18
N ARG A 148 6.01 -6.44 -2.06
CA ARG A 148 5.88 -7.49 -1.05
C ARG A 148 5.60 -6.84 0.30
N PHE A 149 5.35 -7.65 1.31
CA PHE A 149 5.21 -7.14 2.66
C PHE A 149 5.73 -8.15 3.68
N GLU A 150 6.12 -7.63 4.81
CA GLU A 150 6.52 -8.36 6.00
C GLU A 150 5.55 -8.08 7.13
N ILE A 151 5.41 -9.02 8.05
CA ILE A 151 4.50 -8.91 9.20
C ILE A 151 5.27 -9.20 10.47
N ASN A 152 5.10 -8.36 11.47
CA ASN A 152 5.57 -8.58 12.83
C ASN A 152 4.39 -9.01 13.72
N LEU A 153 4.35 -10.30 14.06
CA LEU A 153 3.30 -10.87 14.91
C LEU A 153 3.34 -10.35 16.35
N LEU A 154 4.54 -10.08 16.88
CA LEU A 154 4.68 -9.50 18.21
C LEU A 154 4.04 -8.10 18.24
N ALA A 155 4.39 -7.25 17.29
CA ALA A 155 3.85 -5.89 17.20
C ALA A 155 2.31 -5.89 17.06
N ALA A 156 1.76 -6.79 16.23
CA ALA A 156 0.31 -6.94 16.08
C ALA A 156 -0.34 -7.40 17.39
N LYS A 157 0.23 -8.39 18.07
CA LYS A 157 -0.26 -8.92 19.35
C LYS A 157 -0.21 -7.88 20.47
N ASP A 158 0.90 -7.12 20.57
CA ASP A 158 1.06 -6.06 21.56
C ASP A 158 0.03 -4.92 21.36
N ALA A 159 -0.35 -4.67 20.10
CA ALA A 159 -1.46 -3.79 19.78
C ALA A 159 -2.85 -4.44 19.96
N GLY A 160 -2.93 -5.70 20.40
CA GLY A 160 -4.20 -6.43 20.58
C GLY A 160 -4.91 -6.80 19.29
N LEU A 161 -4.17 -6.86 18.17
CA LEU A 161 -4.68 -7.16 16.84
C LEU A 161 -4.53 -8.65 16.49
N VAL A 162 -5.47 -9.19 15.73
CA VAL A 162 -5.39 -10.55 15.21
C VAL A 162 -5.22 -10.49 13.70
N ILE A 163 -4.15 -11.12 13.19
CA ILE A 163 -3.88 -11.19 11.77
C ILE A 163 -4.36 -12.53 11.23
N ASN A 164 -5.23 -12.49 10.22
CA ASN A 164 -5.77 -13.68 9.59
C ASN A 164 -4.67 -14.50 8.92
N SER A 165 -4.75 -15.84 9.04
CA SER A 165 -3.76 -16.76 8.48
C SER A 165 -3.58 -16.63 6.96
N ARG A 166 -4.63 -16.23 6.22
CA ARG A 166 -4.53 -15.96 4.78
C ARG A 166 -3.55 -14.83 4.49
N LEU A 167 -3.54 -13.79 5.32
CA LEU A 167 -2.60 -12.67 5.17
C LEU A 167 -1.18 -13.12 5.53
N LEU A 168 -1.01 -13.90 6.60
CA LEU A 168 0.30 -14.45 6.98
C LEU A 168 0.92 -15.31 5.88
N ASN A 169 0.12 -16.11 5.19
CA ASN A 169 0.59 -16.96 4.09
C ASN A 169 1.07 -16.17 2.86
N LEU A 170 0.67 -14.92 2.72
CA LEU A 170 1.07 -14.04 1.60
C LEU A 170 2.29 -13.17 1.94
N ALA A 171 2.66 -13.08 3.21
CA ALA A 171 3.81 -12.28 3.65
C ALA A 171 5.13 -12.91 3.15
N GLN A 172 6.08 -12.07 2.75
CA GLN A 172 7.43 -12.48 2.36
C GLN A 172 8.22 -12.95 3.59
N ILE A 173 8.11 -12.20 4.69
CA ILE A 173 8.75 -12.47 5.98
C ILE A 173 7.69 -12.31 7.07
N VAL A 174 7.70 -13.21 8.04
CA VAL A 174 6.92 -13.09 9.27
C VAL A 174 7.87 -13.10 10.45
N TYR A 175 7.79 -12.10 11.32
CA TYR A 175 8.53 -12.09 12.58
C TYR A 175 7.65 -12.72 13.67
N ASP A 176 8.23 -13.69 14.40
CA ASP A 176 7.54 -14.40 15.49
C ASP A 176 7.33 -13.53 16.74
N GLU A 177 6.68 -14.09 17.75
CA GLU A 177 6.44 -13.41 19.04
C GLU A 177 7.72 -13.08 19.82
N ARG A 178 8.88 -13.44 19.32
CA ARG A 178 10.22 -13.09 19.85
C ARG A 178 10.98 -12.16 18.89
N ASN A 179 10.27 -11.54 17.95
CA ASN A 179 10.82 -10.69 16.92
C ASN A 179 11.94 -11.36 16.07
N ARG A 180 11.78 -12.66 15.78
CA ARG A 180 12.71 -13.41 14.93
C ARG A 180 12.05 -13.69 13.59
N PRO A 181 12.76 -13.48 12.48
CA PRO A 181 12.19 -13.77 11.17
C PRO A 181 11.95 -15.28 11.01
N ILE A 182 10.74 -15.62 10.59
CA ILE A 182 10.37 -16.94 10.13
C ILE A 182 10.22 -16.81 8.61
N SER A 183 11.11 -17.41 7.84
CA SER A 183 10.94 -17.44 6.39
C SER A 183 9.67 -18.21 6.04
N ASN A 184 8.78 -17.57 5.29
CA ASN A 184 7.63 -18.26 4.73
C ASN A 184 8.11 -19.27 3.68
N VAL A 185 8.12 -20.55 4.04
CA VAL A 185 8.56 -21.68 3.20
C VAL A 185 7.58 -21.96 2.05
N LEU A 186 6.59 -21.12 1.80
CA LEU A 186 5.55 -21.33 0.79
C LEU A 186 5.84 -20.71 -0.59
N SER A 187 7.07 -20.24 -0.85
CA SER A 187 7.50 -19.93 -2.21
C SER A 187 8.17 -21.13 -2.85
N LYS A 188 7.38 -22.13 -3.22
CA LYS A 188 7.75 -23.13 -4.24
C LYS A 188 6.85 -22.96 -5.44
#